data_d21a5834df7dad4b9271d3b8f6b00c6d
#
_entry.id   d21a5834df7dad4b9271d3b8f6b00c6d
#
_cell.length_a   1.000
_cell.length_b   1.000
_cell.length_c   1.000
_cell.angle_alpha   90.00
_cell.angle_beta   90.00
_cell.angle_gamma   90.00
#
_symmetry.space_group_name_H-M   'P 1'
#
loop_
_entity.id
_entity.type
_entity.pdbx_description
1 polymer ?
#
loop_
_entity_poly.entity_id
_entity_poly.type
_entity_poly.pdbx_seq_one_letter_code
_entity_poly.pdbx_strand_id
1 'polypeptide(L)'
;MKRITVLLVAAIAAIAVVAATQAGAASSGTAGLTNPKHFFWGAGQAPASDPTTSLQNDLIYHGGSGGPGAIGVQTKPAVYLVYWGTEWAQGFTTADSDGKLYSSKTLQNYVNSFVGNVGGSPYAGIQTQYCNGVLPGSTSCVGGTGFVTNPKRQLKGVWTDPTPVPSDIVALGLAENLVDDPIAMEAQRASGHFGYDPNATYVIITPPTEIATGQPVYCGYHTQTTSIDGLGNPFRLEYAFIPWQNTNWPGLGQGCGFHNVNAKSNSFGNGVFDSWSIVIGHEYAEAVTDPDNFVSFQDGWNDDQTSENGDKCAWINTQNIALGGHQFAVQPLWSNEAFDATGNGCVVSR
;
A
#
# COMPACT_ATOMS: atom_id res chain seq x y z
N MET A 1 -80.30 -12.19 -48.25
CA MET A 1 -79.84 -12.22 -46.85
C MET A 1 -78.79 -13.30 -46.71
N LYS A 2 -77.53 -12.91 -46.75
CA LYS A 2 -76.41 -13.87 -46.68
C LYS A 2 -75.83 -13.87 -45.24
N ARG A 3 -75.89 -15.03 -44.60
CA ARG A 3 -75.32 -15.22 -43.26
C ARG A 3 -73.82 -15.43 -43.43
N ILE A 4 -73.06 -14.61 -42.77
CA ILE A 4 -71.56 -14.75 -42.70
C ILE A 4 -71.30 -15.49 -41.38
N THR A 5 -70.75 -16.68 -41.49
CA THR A 5 -70.30 -17.50 -40.35
C THR A 5 -68.86 -17.07 -40.06
N VAL A 6 -68.59 -16.50 -38.92
CA VAL A 6 -67.27 -16.19 -38.42
C VAL A 6 -66.71 -17.41 -37.71
N LEU A 7 -65.66 -18.01 -38.27
CA LEU A 7 -64.84 -19.05 -37.57
C LEU A 7 -63.83 -18.40 -36.64
N LEU A 8 -64.07 -18.66 -35.35
CA LEU A 8 -63.05 -18.31 -34.32
C LEU A 8 -61.97 -19.41 -34.33
N VAL A 9 -60.78 -19.08 -34.75
CA VAL A 9 -59.60 -19.94 -34.58
C VAL A 9 -58.96 -19.61 -33.24
N ALA A 10 -59.11 -20.49 -32.26
CA ALA A 10 -58.41 -20.42 -30.99
C ALA A 10 -56.94 -20.90 -31.18
N ALA A 11 -56.00 -19.98 -31.15
CA ALA A 11 -54.60 -20.32 -31.11
C ALA A 11 -54.20 -20.68 -29.68
N ILE A 12 -53.96 -21.94 -29.38
CA ILE A 12 -53.39 -22.41 -28.13
C ILE A 12 -51.86 -22.15 -28.22
N ALA A 13 -51.40 -21.11 -27.53
CA ALA A 13 -49.96 -20.90 -27.35
C ALA A 13 -49.45 -21.89 -26.28
N ALA A 14 -48.78 -22.92 -26.69
CA ALA A 14 -48.02 -23.78 -25.80
C ALA A 14 -46.83 -23.01 -25.28
N ILE A 15 -46.87 -22.57 -24.02
CA ILE A 15 -45.70 -22.05 -23.29
C ILE A 15 -44.84 -23.24 -22.95
N ALA A 16 -43.78 -23.45 -23.75
CA ALA A 16 -42.69 -24.33 -23.36
C ALA A 16 -41.89 -23.67 -22.25
N VAL A 17 -42.10 -24.10 -21.02
CA VAL A 17 -41.23 -23.76 -19.90
C VAL A 17 -39.90 -24.53 -20.16
N VAL A 18 -38.93 -23.83 -20.72
CA VAL A 18 -37.60 -24.29 -20.74
C VAL A 18 -37.08 -24.17 -19.30
N ALA A 19 -37.11 -25.27 -18.56
CA ALA A 19 -36.35 -25.37 -17.33
C ALA A 19 -34.88 -25.28 -17.73
N ALA A 20 -34.31 -24.05 -17.63
CA ALA A 20 -32.90 -23.85 -17.61
C ALA A 20 -32.36 -24.60 -16.36
N THR A 21 -31.93 -25.82 -16.55
CA THR A 21 -30.99 -26.42 -15.62
C THR A 21 -29.80 -25.48 -15.60
N GLN A 22 -29.70 -24.67 -14.56
CA GLN A 22 -28.44 -24.07 -14.20
C GLN A 22 -27.48 -25.25 -13.98
N ALA A 23 -26.74 -25.60 -15.02
CA ALA A 23 -25.49 -26.27 -14.84
C ALA A 23 -24.72 -25.35 -13.90
N GLY A 24 -24.63 -25.73 -12.64
CA GLY A 24 -23.75 -25.11 -11.71
C GLY A 24 -22.40 -25.11 -12.43
N ALA A 25 -21.95 -23.92 -12.85
CA ALA A 25 -20.58 -23.70 -13.12
C ALA A 25 -19.90 -24.22 -11.85
N ALA A 26 -19.28 -25.39 -11.94
CA ALA A 26 -18.30 -25.75 -10.98
C ALA A 26 -17.39 -24.51 -10.93
N SER A 27 -17.48 -23.77 -9.85
CA SER A 27 -16.44 -22.86 -9.51
C SER A 27 -15.20 -23.75 -9.54
N SER A 28 -14.44 -23.69 -10.62
CA SER A 28 -13.04 -24.01 -10.55
C SER A 28 -12.58 -23.17 -9.38
N GLY A 29 -12.43 -23.83 -8.23
CA GLY A 29 -11.85 -23.19 -7.08
C GLY A 29 -10.53 -22.59 -7.56
N THR A 30 -10.54 -21.34 -7.86
CA THR A 30 -9.39 -20.51 -7.62
C THR A 30 -9.18 -20.68 -6.14
N ALA A 31 -8.27 -21.59 -5.78
CA ALA A 31 -7.69 -21.67 -4.46
C ALA A 31 -7.44 -20.21 -4.10
N GLY A 32 -8.11 -19.74 -3.03
CA GLY A 32 -8.34 -18.33 -2.83
C GLY A 32 -7.09 -17.55 -3.18
N LEU A 33 -7.23 -16.65 -4.15
CA LEU A 33 -6.18 -15.71 -4.47
C LEU A 33 -6.03 -14.89 -3.20
N THR A 34 -5.04 -15.24 -2.41
CA THR A 34 -4.66 -14.44 -1.28
C THR A 34 -4.12 -13.16 -1.87
N ASN A 35 -4.69 -12.00 -1.49
CA ASN A 35 -3.98 -10.74 -1.63
C ASN A 35 -3.04 -10.69 -0.44
N PRO A 36 -1.78 -11.10 -0.57
CA PRO A 36 -0.86 -11.04 0.54
C PRO A 36 -0.65 -9.57 0.89
N LYS A 37 -0.67 -9.28 2.18
CA LYS A 37 -0.37 -7.98 2.73
C LYS A 37 1.05 -8.03 3.25
N HIS A 38 1.92 -7.22 2.68
CA HIS A 38 3.27 -7.06 3.21
C HIS A 38 3.20 -6.13 4.42
N PHE A 39 3.27 -6.71 5.61
CA PHE A 39 3.14 -5.98 6.85
C PHE A 39 4.47 -5.42 7.31
N PHE A 40 4.56 -4.12 7.43
CA PHE A 40 5.60 -3.48 8.21
C PHE A 40 5.29 -3.60 9.70
N TRP A 41 5.96 -4.51 10.37
CA TRP A 41 5.76 -4.75 11.80
C TRP A 41 6.47 -3.70 12.66
N GLY A 42 5.90 -3.39 13.80
CA GLY A 42 6.57 -2.60 14.82
C GLY A 42 7.88 -3.25 15.26
N ALA A 43 8.85 -2.45 15.71
CA ALA A 43 10.17 -2.92 16.10
C ALA A 43 10.08 -4.07 17.13
N GLY A 44 10.54 -5.26 16.74
CA GLY A 44 10.48 -6.47 17.57
C GLY A 44 9.06 -7.08 17.73
N GLN A 45 8.12 -6.71 16.87
CA GLN A 45 6.72 -7.19 16.91
C GLN A 45 6.38 -8.20 15.80
N ALA A 46 7.27 -8.45 14.86
CA ALA A 46 7.03 -9.44 13.80
C ALA A 46 6.68 -10.80 14.42
N PRO A 47 5.61 -11.48 13.93
CA PRO A 47 5.28 -12.82 14.36
C PRO A 47 6.42 -13.80 14.06
N ALA A 48 6.54 -14.87 14.85
CA ALA A 48 7.55 -15.91 14.58
C ALA A 48 7.37 -16.65 13.25
N SER A 49 6.19 -16.51 12.64
CA SER A 49 5.87 -17.03 11.31
C SER A 49 6.29 -16.10 10.17
N ASP A 50 6.68 -14.88 10.50
CA ASP A 50 7.13 -13.92 9.49
C ASP A 50 8.49 -14.34 8.93
N PRO A 51 8.71 -14.22 7.60
CA PRO A 51 9.98 -14.60 7.01
C PRO A 51 11.16 -13.87 7.64
N THR A 52 12.25 -14.59 7.84
CA THR A 52 13.46 -13.99 8.39
C THR A 52 14.20 -13.24 7.29
N THR A 53 14.31 -11.94 7.41
CA THR A 53 15.03 -11.09 6.48
C THR A 53 16.52 -11.45 6.45
N SER A 54 17.09 -11.60 5.24
CA SER A 54 18.52 -11.79 5.03
C SER A 54 19.19 -10.48 4.55
N LEU A 55 20.27 -10.11 5.19
CA LEU A 55 21.15 -9.02 4.74
C LEU A 55 22.33 -9.50 3.89
N GLN A 56 22.29 -10.75 3.43
CA GLN A 56 23.42 -11.39 2.73
C GLN A 56 23.12 -11.72 1.26
N ASN A 57 21.96 -11.30 0.74
CA ASN A 57 21.54 -11.57 -0.63
C ASN A 57 20.83 -10.36 -1.24
N ASP A 58 20.89 -10.28 -2.56
CA ASP A 58 20.19 -9.28 -3.36
C ASP A 58 18.69 -9.50 -3.39
N LEU A 59 17.97 -8.44 -3.74
CA LEU A 59 16.62 -8.60 -4.29
C LEU A 59 16.70 -9.21 -5.67
N ILE A 60 15.75 -10.07 -5.98
CA ILE A 60 15.63 -10.82 -7.22
C ILE A 60 14.35 -10.35 -7.94
N TYR A 61 14.42 -10.14 -9.24
CA TYR A 61 13.23 -9.83 -10.03
C TYR A 61 12.41 -11.11 -10.27
N HIS A 62 11.15 -11.09 -9.86
CA HIS A 62 10.22 -12.22 -10.03
C HIS A 62 9.24 -12.02 -11.20
N GLY A 63 9.21 -10.86 -11.81
CA GLY A 63 8.23 -10.49 -12.83
C GLY A 63 7.08 -9.69 -12.25
N GLY A 64 6.09 -9.39 -13.08
CA GLY A 64 4.80 -8.87 -12.63
C GLY A 64 3.78 -10.01 -12.59
N SER A 65 2.82 -9.97 -11.68
CA SER A 65 1.75 -10.94 -11.62
C SER A 65 0.89 -10.92 -12.89
N GLY A 66 0.32 -12.05 -13.27
CA GLY A 66 -0.44 -12.19 -14.51
C GLY A 66 -1.83 -11.52 -14.52
N GLY A 67 -2.14 -10.60 -13.64
CA GLY A 67 -3.42 -9.90 -13.59
C GLY A 67 -3.55 -8.79 -14.62
N PRO A 68 -4.77 -8.28 -14.89
CA PRO A 68 -4.96 -7.14 -15.79
C PRO A 68 -4.24 -5.89 -15.29
N GLY A 69 -3.31 -5.37 -16.09
CA GLY A 69 -2.51 -4.20 -15.73
C GLY A 69 -1.33 -4.47 -14.80
N ALA A 70 -1.02 -5.75 -14.55
CA ALA A 70 0.12 -6.17 -13.74
C ALA A 70 1.45 -5.57 -14.23
N ILE A 71 2.23 -5.08 -13.28
CA ILE A 71 3.56 -4.52 -13.53
C ILE A 71 4.50 -5.01 -12.43
N GLY A 72 5.77 -5.25 -12.75
CA GLY A 72 6.75 -5.66 -11.76
C GLY A 72 7.39 -4.49 -10.99
N VAL A 73 7.31 -3.26 -11.52
CA VAL A 73 7.68 -2.02 -10.81
C VAL A 73 6.85 -0.85 -11.32
N GLN A 74 6.64 0.16 -10.50
CA GLN A 74 6.09 1.45 -10.94
C GLN A 74 7.17 2.26 -11.65
N THR A 75 7.10 2.34 -12.97
CA THR A 75 8.13 3.06 -13.75
C THR A 75 8.07 4.58 -13.60
N LYS A 76 6.93 5.12 -13.19
CA LYS A 76 6.70 6.55 -12.97
C LYS A 76 5.94 6.76 -11.65
N PRO A 77 6.57 6.52 -10.50
CA PRO A 77 5.89 6.52 -9.21
C PRO A 77 5.02 7.75 -8.99
N ALA A 78 3.80 7.52 -8.55
CA ALA A 78 2.82 8.54 -8.20
C ALA A 78 2.16 8.15 -6.88
N VAL A 79 1.82 9.15 -6.06
CA VAL A 79 1.20 8.95 -4.74
C VAL A 79 -0.04 9.82 -4.62
N TYR A 80 -1.13 9.23 -4.16
CA TYR A 80 -2.31 9.94 -3.71
C TYR A 80 -2.50 9.70 -2.21
N LEU A 81 -2.64 10.77 -1.43
CA LEU A 81 -2.89 10.68 0.01
C LEU A 81 -4.38 10.79 0.28
N VAL A 82 -4.91 9.85 1.03
CA VAL A 82 -6.32 9.79 1.43
C VAL A 82 -6.40 9.81 2.95
N TYR A 83 -6.87 10.91 3.50
CA TYR A 83 -7.21 11.02 4.91
C TYR A 83 -8.66 10.58 5.12
N TRP A 84 -8.83 9.31 5.42
CA TRP A 84 -10.15 8.68 5.54
C TRP A 84 -10.70 8.79 6.96
N GLY A 85 -11.85 9.38 7.11
CA GLY A 85 -12.60 9.49 8.36
C GLY A 85 -13.14 10.91 8.61
N THR A 86 -14.30 10.96 9.27
CA THR A 86 -14.96 12.22 9.65
C THR A 86 -14.09 13.11 10.52
N GLU A 87 -13.21 12.52 11.33
CA GLU A 87 -12.32 13.22 12.25
C GLU A 87 -11.31 14.09 11.50
N TRP A 88 -10.80 13.64 10.36
CA TRP A 88 -9.91 14.44 9.53
C TRP A 88 -10.59 15.69 8.98
N ALA A 89 -11.86 15.57 8.60
CA ALA A 89 -12.65 16.68 8.07
C ALA A 89 -13.01 17.70 9.17
N GLN A 90 -13.29 17.22 10.39
CA GLN A 90 -13.63 18.06 11.54
C GLN A 90 -12.39 18.67 12.22
N GLY A 91 -11.26 18.00 12.07
CA GLY A 91 -10.04 18.29 12.81
C GLY A 91 -10.06 17.73 14.23
N PHE A 92 -8.88 17.30 14.68
CA PHE A 92 -8.68 16.79 16.03
C PHE A 92 -7.31 17.22 16.56
N THR A 93 -7.09 16.97 17.84
CA THR A 93 -5.81 17.22 18.50
C THR A 93 -5.26 15.92 19.03
N THR A 94 -3.97 15.70 18.83
CA THR A 94 -3.21 14.59 19.40
C THR A 94 -2.17 15.12 20.38
N ALA A 95 -1.75 14.29 21.33
CA ALA A 95 -0.74 14.64 22.30
C ALA A 95 0.54 13.85 22.07
N ASP A 96 1.68 14.50 22.27
CA ASP A 96 2.97 13.84 22.46
C ASP A 96 3.04 13.21 23.88
N SER A 97 3.99 12.29 24.09
CA SER A 97 4.30 11.72 25.43
C SER A 97 4.62 12.79 26.48
N ASP A 98 5.16 13.93 26.05
CA ASP A 98 5.46 15.08 26.91
C ASP A 98 4.22 15.99 27.17
N GLY A 99 3.03 15.57 26.70
CA GLY A 99 1.79 16.32 26.82
C GLY A 99 1.66 17.53 25.88
N LYS A 100 2.60 17.71 24.95
CA LYS A 100 2.50 18.74 23.93
C LYS A 100 1.43 18.35 22.91
N LEU A 101 0.56 19.30 22.59
CA LEU A 101 -0.56 19.09 21.69
C LEU A 101 -0.22 19.47 20.25
N TYR A 102 -0.66 18.67 19.32
CA TYR A 102 -0.56 18.87 17.88
C TYR A 102 -1.94 18.73 17.23
N SER A 103 -2.25 19.61 16.29
CA SER A 103 -3.48 19.45 15.50
C SER A 103 -3.30 18.41 14.41
N SER A 104 -4.40 17.76 13.99
CA SER A 104 -4.45 16.91 12.81
C SER A 104 -3.90 17.61 11.56
N LYS A 105 -4.10 18.92 11.47
CA LYS A 105 -3.54 19.75 10.39
C LYS A 105 -2.01 19.81 10.40
N THR A 106 -1.39 19.84 11.58
CA THR A 106 0.08 19.79 11.70
C THR A 106 0.59 18.46 11.16
N LEU A 107 -0.06 17.36 11.52
CA LEU A 107 0.28 16.03 11.01
C LEU A 107 0.08 15.94 9.49
N GLN A 108 -1.08 16.37 8.97
CA GLN A 108 -1.30 16.43 7.53
C GLN A 108 -0.21 17.23 6.80
N ASN A 109 0.19 18.38 7.35
CA ASN A 109 1.26 19.20 6.77
C ASN A 109 2.60 18.45 6.77
N TYR A 110 2.92 17.71 7.85
CA TYR A 110 4.13 16.89 7.94
C TYR A 110 4.14 15.80 6.86
N VAL A 111 3.08 14.99 6.79
CA VAL A 111 2.95 13.90 5.81
C VAL A 111 2.94 14.44 4.38
N ASN A 112 2.14 15.47 4.10
CA ASN A 112 2.07 16.09 2.77
C ASN A 112 3.43 16.67 2.35
N SER A 113 4.20 17.25 3.30
CA SER A 113 5.54 17.75 3.01
C SER A 113 6.53 16.63 2.74
N PHE A 114 6.47 15.52 3.48
CA PHE A 114 7.31 14.35 3.23
C PHE A 114 7.06 13.79 1.83
N VAL A 115 5.83 13.39 1.54
CA VAL A 115 5.46 12.78 0.25
C VAL A 115 5.61 13.78 -0.91
N GLY A 116 5.34 15.06 -0.67
CA GLY A 116 5.49 16.11 -1.67
C GLY A 116 6.95 16.39 -2.09
N ASN A 117 7.91 16.01 -1.26
CA ASN A 117 9.33 16.27 -1.49
C ASN A 117 10.19 15.01 -1.63
N VAL A 118 9.63 13.81 -1.43
CA VAL A 118 10.38 12.56 -1.57
C VAL A 118 10.83 12.32 -3.02
N GLY A 119 9.97 12.65 -3.98
CA GLY A 119 10.29 12.56 -5.40
C GLY A 119 11.42 13.50 -5.82
N GLY A 120 12.33 13.00 -6.64
CA GLY A 120 13.55 13.68 -7.06
C GLY A 120 14.64 13.75 -6.00
N SER A 121 14.42 13.15 -4.82
CA SER A 121 15.42 13.07 -3.76
C SER A 121 16.40 11.91 -3.99
N PRO A 122 17.61 11.96 -3.37
CA PRO A 122 18.51 10.82 -3.34
C PRO A 122 17.90 9.58 -2.68
N TYR A 123 16.97 9.74 -1.75
CA TYR A 123 16.26 8.65 -1.09
C TYR A 123 15.36 7.88 -2.07
N ALA A 124 14.48 8.56 -2.79
CA ALA A 124 13.69 7.94 -3.85
C ALA A 124 14.56 7.48 -5.04
N GLY A 125 15.76 8.05 -5.19
CA GLY A 125 16.74 7.64 -6.19
C GLY A 125 17.22 6.20 -6.02
N ILE A 126 17.20 5.63 -4.81
CA ILE A 126 17.59 4.25 -4.54
C ILE A 126 16.82 3.26 -5.42
N GLN A 127 15.55 3.54 -5.71
CA GLN A 127 14.68 2.65 -6.47
C GLN A 127 14.96 2.65 -7.98
N THR A 128 15.71 3.64 -8.49
CA THR A 128 15.95 3.77 -9.94
C THR A 128 16.87 2.70 -10.52
N GLN A 129 17.43 1.84 -9.70
CA GLN A 129 18.17 0.65 -10.10
C GLN A 129 17.27 -0.52 -10.52
N TYR A 130 16.00 -0.51 -10.12
CA TYR A 130 15.04 -1.58 -10.39
C TYR A 130 14.23 -1.30 -11.65
N CYS A 131 13.75 -2.36 -12.31
CA CYS A 131 13.09 -2.25 -13.61
C CYS A 131 12.15 -3.43 -13.89
N ASN A 132 11.33 -3.30 -14.93
CA ASN A 132 10.44 -4.36 -15.44
C ASN A 132 11.09 -5.24 -16.52
N GLY A 133 12.10 -4.78 -17.22
CA GLY A 133 12.53 -5.31 -18.51
C GLY A 133 13.66 -6.33 -18.44
N VAL A 134 13.72 -7.15 -17.37
CA VAL A 134 14.70 -8.22 -17.21
C VAL A 134 13.99 -9.56 -17.00
N LEU A 135 14.73 -10.67 -17.10
CA LEU A 135 14.19 -12.00 -16.87
C LEU A 135 14.00 -12.24 -15.36
N PRO A 136 12.96 -12.98 -14.95
CA PRO A 136 12.86 -13.48 -13.58
C PRO A 136 14.14 -14.21 -13.16
N GLY A 137 14.58 -13.99 -11.92
CA GLY A 137 15.85 -14.47 -11.39
C GLY A 137 17.01 -13.48 -11.54
N SER A 138 16.80 -12.32 -12.20
CA SER A 138 17.85 -11.29 -12.32
C SER A 138 18.01 -10.51 -11.02
N THR A 139 19.24 -10.23 -10.62
CA THR A 139 19.59 -9.36 -9.48
C THR A 139 19.97 -7.95 -9.90
N SER A 140 20.03 -7.68 -11.20
CA SER A 140 20.34 -6.36 -11.77
C SER A 140 19.52 -6.05 -13.01
N CYS A 141 19.42 -4.78 -13.36
CA CYS A 141 18.76 -4.29 -14.57
C CYS A 141 19.71 -4.04 -15.75
N VAL A 142 20.89 -4.65 -15.74
CA VAL A 142 21.85 -4.51 -16.85
C VAL A 142 21.22 -5.03 -18.16
N GLY A 143 21.11 -4.14 -19.18
CA GLY A 143 20.45 -4.45 -20.43
C GLY A 143 18.92 -4.45 -20.36
N GLY A 144 18.33 -4.13 -19.22
CA GLY A 144 16.89 -4.05 -19.00
C GLY A 144 16.25 -2.78 -19.56
N THR A 145 14.92 -2.75 -19.45
CA THR A 145 14.05 -1.62 -19.85
C THR A 145 13.04 -1.34 -18.75
N GLY A 146 12.24 -0.28 -18.88
CA GLY A 146 11.19 0.01 -17.91
C GLY A 146 11.72 0.27 -16.50
N PHE A 147 12.78 1.05 -16.40
CA PHE A 147 13.35 1.44 -15.12
C PHE A 147 12.40 2.31 -14.32
N VAL A 148 12.44 2.18 -13.01
CA VAL A 148 11.85 3.15 -12.09
C VAL A 148 12.49 4.52 -12.34
N THR A 149 11.66 5.53 -12.55
CA THR A 149 12.12 6.92 -12.64
C THR A 149 11.89 7.65 -11.33
N ASN A 150 12.61 8.76 -11.12
CA ASN A 150 12.49 9.56 -9.90
C ASN A 150 12.03 11.00 -10.20
N PRO A 151 10.77 11.20 -10.62
CA PRO A 151 10.26 12.53 -10.91
C PRO A 151 10.08 13.34 -9.60
N LYS A 152 10.34 14.67 -9.67
CA LYS A 152 10.23 15.56 -8.50
C LYS A 152 8.81 15.67 -7.91
N ARG A 153 7.76 15.43 -8.70
CA ARG A 153 6.36 15.61 -8.28
C ARG A 153 5.65 14.26 -8.29
N GLN A 154 5.93 13.46 -7.28
CA GLN A 154 5.27 12.17 -7.12
C GLN A 154 3.94 12.29 -6.39
N LEU A 155 3.78 13.21 -5.42
CA LEU A 155 2.47 13.53 -4.84
C LEU A 155 1.58 14.18 -5.90
N LYS A 156 0.51 13.48 -6.27
CA LYS A 156 -0.45 13.87 -7.32
C LYS A 156 -1.73 14.47 -6.76
N GLY A 157 -2.13 14.08 -5.57
CA GLY A 157 -3.33 14.60 -4.94
C GLY A 157 -3.41 14.27 -3.45
N VAL A 158 -4.22 15.04 -2.76
CA VAL A 158 -4.56 14.85 -1.34
C VAL A 158 -6.07 14.99 -1.21
N TRP A 159 -6.70 14.00 -0.62
CA TRP A 159 -8.14 14.00 -0.39
C TRP A 159 -8.46 13.69 1.07
N THR A 160 -9.46 14.36 1.61
CA THR A 160 -10.06 13.99 2.89
C THR A 160 -11.42 13.39 2.59
N ASP A 161 -11.55 12.08 2.75
CA ASP A 161 -12.84 11.42 2.67
C ASP A 161 -13.51 11.44 4.04
N PRO A 162 -14.65 12.16 4.20
CA PRO A 162 -15.35 12.23 5.48
C PRO A 162 -16.22 11.00 5.77
N THR A 163 -16.17 9.95 4.96
CA THR A 163 -16.93 8.74 5.26
C THR A 163 -16.40 8.07 6.54
N PRO A 164 -17.33 7.50 7.36
CA PRO A 164 -16.91 6.88 8.61
C PRO A 164 -15.95 5.70 8.41
N VAL A 165 -14.91 5.64 9.24
CA VAL A 165 -14.01 4.48 9.33
C VAL A 165 -14.60 3.44 10.27
N PRO A 166 -14.62 2.14 9.93
CA PRO A 166 -14.98 1.09 10.88
C PRO A 166 -14.14 1.15 12.16
N SER A 167 -14.76 0.95 13.31
CA SER A 167 -14.06 1.04 14.61
C SER A 167 -12.98 -0.02 14.80
N ASP A 168 -13.09 -1.15 14.11
CA ASP A 168 -12.18 -2.30 14.14
C ASP A 168 -11.25 -2.35 12.93
N ILE A 169 -11.07 -1.22 12.24
CA ILE A 169 -10.31 -1.13 10.97
C ILE A 169 -8.89 -1.70 11.06
N VAL A 170 -8.23 -1.57 12.21
CA VAL A 170 -6.89 -2.12 12.40
C VAL A 170 -6.93 -3.65 12.45
N ALA A 171 -7.94 -4.24 13.09
CA ALA A 171 -8.14 -5.69 13.12
C ALA A 171 -8.56 -6.22 11.73
N LEU A 172 -9.41 -5.46 11.01
CA LEU A 172 -9.78 -5.78 9.63
C LEU A 172 -8.57 -5.72 8.69
N GLY A 173 -7.64 -4.79 8.95
CA GLY A 173 -6.38 -4.72 8.23
C GLY A 173 -5.52 -5.98 8.34
N LEU A 174 -5.57 -6.71 9.46
CA LEU A 174 -4.86 -7.98 9.65
C LEU A 174 -5.51 -9.15 8.89
N ALA A 175 -6.76 -9.03 8.50
CA ALA A 175 -7.46 -10.15 7.86
C ALA A 175 -7.03 -10.27 6.39
N GLU A 176 -6.67 -11.48 6.03
CA GLU A 176 -6.42 -11.88 4.64
C GLU A 176 -7.74 -12.24 3.95
N ASN A 177 -7.84 -11.99 2.67
CA ASN A 177 -8.95 -12.45 1.83
C ASN A 177 -10.35 -12.02 2.30
N LEU A 178 -10.51 -10.84 2.86
CA LEU A 178 -11.83 -10.32 3.20
C LEU A 178 -12.63 -10.09 1.92
N VAL A 179 -13.81 -10.69 1.88
CA VAL A 179 -14.86 -10.24 0.96
C VAL A 179 -15.33 -8.88 1.47
N ASP A 180 -15.34 -7.87 0.60
CA ASP A 180 -15.68 -6.49 0.97
C ASP A 180 -14.69 -5.86 2.00
N ASP A 181 -13.38 -6.05 1.79
CA ASP A 181 -12.34 -5.37 2.57
C ASP A 181 -12.57 -3.84 2.53
N PRO A 182 -12.88 -3.20 3.68
CA PRO A 182 -13.22 -1.78 3.70
C PRO A 182 -12.05 -0.88 3.31
N ILE A 183 -10.79 -1.34 3.49
CA ILE A 183 -9.60 -0.59 3.11
C ILE A 183 -9.40 -0.64 1.59
N ALA A 184 -9.57 -1.82 1.00
CA ALA A 184 -9.58 -1.98 -0.46
C ALA A 184 -10.70 -1.16 -1.11
N MET A 185 -11.89 -1.15 -0.50
CA MET A 185 -13.01 -0.33 -0.97
C MET A 185 -12.71 1.18 -0.89
N GLU A 186 -11.98 1.62 0.15
CA GLU A 186 -11.53 3.01 0.24
C GLU A 186 -10.53 3.35 -0.86
N ALA A 187 -9.58 2.46 -1.14
CA ALA A 187 -8.65 2.62 -2.27
C ALA A 187 -9.41 2.73 -3.62
N GLN A 188 -10.45 1.92 -3.81
CA GLN A 188 -11.31 2.01 -4.99
C GLN A 188 -12.05 3.35 -5.06
N ARG A 189 -12.57 3.87 -3.93
CA ARG A 189 -13.18 5.22 -3.87
C ARG A 189 -12.18 6.30 -4.23
N ALA A 190 -10.95 6.20 -3.70
CA ALA A 190 -9.87 7.13 -4.01
C ALA A 190 -9.51 7.13 -5.50
N SER A 191 -9.42 5.95 -6.11
CA SER A 191 -9.23 5.83 -7.56
C SER A 191 -10.39 6.45 -8.36
N GLY A 192 -11.62 6.30 -7.88
CA GLY A 192 -12.78 6.99 -8.47
C GLY A 192 -12.71 8.51 -8.34
N HIS A 193 -12.16 9.01 -7.22
CA HIS A 193 -12.01 10.44 -6.96
C HIS A 193 -10.90 11.11 -7.79
N PHE A 194 -9.73 10.49 -7.85
CA PHE A 194 -8.55 11.06 -8.52
C PHE A 194 -8.41 10.66 -9.99
N GLY A 195 -8.98 9.54 -10.38
CA GLY A 195 -8.71 8.83 -11.62
C GLY A 195 -7.70 7.70 -11.40
N TYR A 196 -7.77 6.70 -12.27
CA TYR A 196 -6.85 5.56 -12.26
C TYR A 196 -5.49 5.93 -12.87
N ASP A 197 -4.41 5.59 -12.18
CA ASP A 197 -3.04 5.63 -12.68
C ASP A 197 -2.36 4.30 -12.34
N PRO A 198 -1.90 3.50 -13.32
CA PRO A 198 -1.27 2.21 -13.07
C PRO A 198 0.07 2.29 -12.33
N ASN A 199 0.65 3.48 -12.20
CA ASN A 199 1.88 3.74 -11.46
C ASN A 199 1.62 4.42 -10.11
N ALA A 200 0.38 4.47 -9.65
CA ALA A 200 0.04 5.15 -8.42
C ALA A 200 -0.16 4.19 -7.26
N THR A 201 0.29 4.63 -6.09
CA THR A 201 -0.07 4.07 -4.80
C THR A 201 -1.05 5.01 -4.10
N TYR A 202 -2.23 4.49 -3.72
CA TYR A 202 -3.22 5.21 -2.94
C TYR A 202 -2.98 4.95 -1.46
N VAL A 203 -2.42 5.93 -0.76
CA VAL A 203 -2.04 5.81 0.65
C VAL A 203 -3.23 6.20 1.52
N ILE A 204 -3.83 5.20 2.15
CA ILE A 204 -5.02 5.34 3.00
C ILE A 204 -4.57 5.55 4.46
N ILE A 205 -4.96 6.69 5.04
CA ILE A 205 -4.55 7.11 6.38
C ILE A 205 -5.79 7.27 7.25
N THR A 206 -5.87 6.51 8.36
CA THR A 206 -7.00 6.62 9.30
C THR A 206 -6.71 7.56 10.47
N PRO A 207 -7.76 8.14 11.10
CA PRO A 207 -7.62 8.94 12.31
C PRO A 207 -7.28 8.03 13.52
N PRO A 208 -7.15 8.59 14.75
CA PRO A 208 -7.00 7.79 15.95
C PRO A 208 -8.08 6.72 16.05
N THR A 209 -7.67 5.47 16.05
CA THR A 209 -8.52 4.30 16.17
C THR A 209 -8.05 3.44 17.35
N GLU A 210 -8.97 2.77 18.02
CA GLU A 210 -8.62 1.86 19.10
C GLU A 210 -8.07 0.55 18.54
N ILE A 211 -7.09 -0.01 19.21
CA ILE A 211 -6.55 -1.33 18.92
C ILE A 211 -6.94 -2.26 20.06
N ALA A 212 -7.52 -3.39 19.69
CA ALA A 212 -7.87 -4.41 20.66
C ALA A 212 -6.60 -4.93 21.38
N THR A 213 -6.68 -5.06 22.69
CA THR A 213 -5.57 -5.56 23.52
C THR A 213 -5.15 -6.96 23.05
N GLY A 214 -3.85 -7.18 22.83
CA GLY A 214 -3.29 -8.48 22.46
C GLY A 214 -3.27 -8.79 20.96
N GLN A 215 -3.63 -7.83 20.09
CA GLN A 215 -3.40 -7.96 18.65
C GLN A 215 -1.95 -7.67 18.30
N PRO A 216 -1.37 -8.36 17.29
CA PRO A 216 -0.10 -7.98 16.71
C PRO A 216 -0.16 -6.54 16.22
N VAL A 217 0.95 -5.82 16.31
CA VAL A 217 1.00 -4.43 15.88
C VAL A 217 1.82 -4.31 14.62
N TYR A 218 1.12 -4.09 13.52
CA TYR A 218 1.72 -3.64 12.29
C TYR A 218 1.62 -2.11 12.19
N CYS A 219 2.58 -1.51 11.53
CA CYS A 219 2.67 -0.07 11.36
C CYS A 219 2.04 0.41 10.05
N GLY A 220 2.06 -0.43 9.06
CA GLY A 220 1.48 -0.25 7.75
C GLY A 220 1.50 -1.57 6.99
N TYR A 221 0.94 -1.55 5.81
CA TYR A 221 1.16 -2.54 4.76
C TYR A 221 0.83 -1.92 3.41
N HIS A 222 1.39 -2.46 2.35
CA HIS A 222 0.89 -2.23 1.01
C HIS A 222 0.36 -3.55 0.42
N THR A 223 -0.49 -3.43 -0.54
CA THR A 223 -1.06 -4.53 -1.34
C THR A 223 -1.86 -3.96 -2.48
N GLN A 224 -2.44 -4.82 -3.28
CA GLN A 224 -3.28 -4.43 -4.39
C GLN A 224 -4.72 -4.92 -4.24
N THR A 225 -5.63 -4.29 -4.95
CA THR A 225 -6.99 -4.77 -5.17
C THR A 225 -7.36 -4.65 -6.64
N THR A 226 -8.41 -5.34 -7.04
CA THR A 226 -8.98 -5.18 -8.37
C THR A 226 -10.15 -4.20 -8.31
N SER A 227 -10.16 -3.22 -9.20
CA SER A 227 -11.28 -2.33 -9.44
C SER A 227 -11.81 -2.51 -10.85
N ILE A 228 -12.95 -1.90 -11.16
CA ILE A 228 -13.61 -2.00 -12.47
C ILE A 228 -13.77 -0.60 -13.04
N ASP A 229 -13.32 -0.38 -14.27
CA ASP A 229 -13.48 0.90 -14.97
C ASP A 229 -14.95 1.13 -15.41
N GLY A 230 -15.22 2.33 -15.89
CA GLY A 230 -16.57 2.70 -16.38
C GLY A 230 -17.06 1.88 -17.60
N LEU A 231 -16.21 1.04 -18.18
CA LEU A 231 -16.54 0.12 -19.28
C LEU A 231 -16.71 -1.33 -18.82
N GLY A 232 -16.52 -1.60 -17.54
CA GLY A 232 -16.64 -2.93 -16.96
C GLY A 232 -15.34 -3.75 -17.04
N ASN A 233 -14.20 -3.16 -17.41
CA ASN A 233 -12.93 -3.87 -17.46
C ASN A 233 -12.26 -3.84 -16.09
N PRO A 234 -11.74 -4.98 -15.60
CA PRO A 234 -10.97 -5.00 -14.37
C PRO A 234 -9.60 -4.34 -14.57
N PHE A 235 -9.14 -3.64 -13.55
CA PHE A 235 -7.79 -3.12 -13.48
C PHE A 235 -7.23 -3.28 -12.06
N ARG A 236 -5.92 -3.38 -11.97
CA ARG A 236 -5.19 -3.47 -10.72
C ARG A 236 -5.10 -2.09 -10.06
N LEU A 237 -5.20 -2.04 -8.76
CA LEU A 237 -5.12 -0.84 -7.96
C LEU A 237 -4.21 -1.08 -6.75
N GLU A 238 -3.04 -0.48 -6.76
CA GLU A 238 -2.08 -0.54 -5.67
C GLU A 238 -2.47 0.43 -4.56
N TYR A 239 -2.43 -0.01 -3.30
CA TYR A 239 -2.67 0.86 -2.16
C TYR A 239 -1.78 0.48 -0.96
N ALA A 240 -1.52 1.47 -0.12
CA ALA A 240 -0.92 1.28 1.19
C ALA A 240 -1.91 1.70 2.27
N PHE A 241 -1.94 0.96 3.36
CA PHE A 241 -2.72 1.29 4.53
C PHE A 241 -1.82 1.69 5.69
N ILE A 242 -2.03 2.91 6.18
CA ILE A 242 -1.30 3.49 7.30
C ILE A 242 -2.30 3.75 8.42
N PRO A 243 -2.49 2.82 9.36
CA PRO A 243 -3.33 3.07 10.52
C PRO A 243 -2.74 4.20 11.36
N TRP A 244 -3.56 4.74 12.26
CA TRP A 244 -3.07 5.76 13.19
C TRP A 244 -1.82 5.29 13.92
N GLN A 245 -0.73 6.03 13.77
CA GLN A 245 0.53 5.76 14.47
C GLN A 245 0.43 6.20 15.92
N ASN A 246 -0.04 5.30 16.78
CA ASN A 246 -0.33 5.64 18.15
C ASN A 246 0.92 5.58 19.03
N THR A 247 1.12 6.64 19.81
CA THR A 247 2.21 6.75 20.79
C THR A 247 1.94 5.97 22.06
N ASN A 248 0.70 5.55 22.30
CA ASN A 248 0.24 4.97 23.57
C ASN A 248 -0.23 3.52 23.45
N TRP A 249 0.20 2.79 22.44
CA TRP A 249 -0.17 1.38 22.31
C TRP A 249 0.42 0.57 23.47
N PRO A 250 -0.41 -0.06 24.30
CA PRO A 250 0.07 -0.79 25.47
C PRO A 250 1.07 -1.88 25.07
N GLY A 251 2.25 -1.84 25.67
CA GLY A 251 3.28 -2.86 25.49
C GLY A 251 4.23 -2.67 24.32
N LEU A 252 4.09 -1.58 23.53
CA LEU A 252 4.86 -1.41 22.29
C LEU A 252 6.09 -0.51 22.39
N GLY A 253 6.24 0.24 23.46
CA GLY A 253 7.33 1.21 23.56
C GLY A 253 7.31 2.18 22.37
N GLN A 254 8.40 2.21 21.55
CA GLN A 254 8.48 3.01 20.35
C GLN A 254 7.89 2.34 19.08
N GLY A 255 7.23 1.22 19.23
CA GLY A 255 6.56 0.36 18.23
C GLY A 255 6.75 0.70 16.77
N CYS A 256 6.02 1.69 16.28
CA CYS A 256 6.11 2.12 14.88
C CYS A 256 7.06 3.30 14.65
N GLY A 257 8.01 3.56 15.53
CA GLY A 257 9.07 4.56 15.31
C GLY A 257 8.78 5.96 15.84
N PHE A 258 7.80 6.10 16.73
CA PHE A 258 7.60 7.30 17.51
C PHE A 258 8.87 7.65 18.30
N HIS A 259 9.37 8.90 18.18
CA HIS A 259 10.66 9.33 18.75
C HIS A 259 11.85 8.41 18.41
N ASN A 260 11.80 7.73 17.28
CA ASN A 260 12.85 6.76 16.91
C ASN A 260 14.17 7.45 16.57
N VAL A 261 14.11 8.56 15.83
CA VAL A 261 15.28 9.34 15.41
C VAL A 261 15.41 10.64 16.22
N ASN A 262 14.30 11.32 16.44
CA ASN A 262 14.27 12.62 17.10
C ASN A 262 13.70 12.49 18.52
N ALA A 263 14.58 12.47 19.51
CA ALA A 263 14.22 12.27 20.93
C ALA A 263 13.28 13.36 21.51
N LYS A 264 13.19 14.52 20.86
CA LYS A 264 12.29 15.61 21.24
C LYS A 264 11.53 16.11 20.04
N SER A 265 10.25 16.42 20.24
CA SER A 265 9.43 16.98 19.19
C SER A 265 9.70 18.45 18.96
N ASN A 266 9.88 18.84 17.70
CA ASN A 266 9.93 20.23 17.27
C ASN A 266 8.54 20.73 16.80
N SER A 267 8.44 22.00 16.39
CA SER A 267 7.18 22.62 15.98
C SER A 267 6.62 22.05 14.66
N PHE A 268 7.48 21.46 13.83
CA PHE A 268 7.09 20.81 12.58
C PHE A 268 6.56 19.38 12.82
N GLY A 269 6.89 18.77 13.96
CA GLY A 269 6.42 17.44 14.34
C GLY A 269 7.50 16.36 14.34
N ASN A 270 8.75 16.68 13.97
CA ASN A 270 9.84 15.72 14.16
C ASN A 270 9.90 15.26 15.61
N GLY A 271 10.08 14.00 15.82
CA GLY A 271 9.95 13.30 17.09
C GLY A 271 8.60 12.61 17.18
N VAL A 272 7.54 13.35 17.46
CA VAL A 272 6.19 12.76 17.57
C VAL A 272 5.68 12.17 16.25
N PHE A 273 6.15 12.68 15.12
CA PHE A 273 5.73 12.21 13.78
C PHE A 273 6.81 11.43 13.04
N ASP A 274 7.93 11.07 13.69
CA ASP A 274 8.97 10.25 13.07
C ASP A 274 8.41 8.95 12.46
N SER A 275 7.48 8.30 13.17
CA SER A 275 6.80 7.09 12.71
C SER A 275 6.11 7.26 11.35
N TRP A 276 5.50 8.41 11.10
CA TRP A 276 4.75 8.66 9.87
C TRP A 276 5.64 8.67 8.64
N SER A 277 6.79 9.34 8.70
CA SER A 277 7.71 9.35 7.56
C SER A 277 8.50 8.05 7.42
N ILE A 278 8.78 7.34 8.53
CA ILE A 278 9.38 6.00 8.49
C ILE A 278 8.42 5.02 7.79
N VAL A 279 7.19 4.91 8.27
CA VAL A 279 6.21 3.93 7.77
C VAL A 279 5.79 4.27 6.33
N ILE A 280 5.42 5.52 6.05
CA ILE A 280 5.04 5.92 4.68
C ILE A 280 6.21 5.77 3.71
N GLY A 281 7.45 6.02 4.16
CA GLY A 281 8.65 5.85 3.34
C GLY A 281 8.94 4.40 3.01
N HIS A 282 8.67 3.49 3.93
CA HIS A 282 8.74 2.04 3.78
C HIS A 282 7.72 1.57 2.74
N GLU A 283 6.42 1.75 3.00
CA GLU A 283 5.35 1.30 2.11
C GLU A 283 5.42 1.92 0.71
N TYR A 284 5.85 3.19 0.63
CA TYR A 284 6.09 3.85 -0.65
C TYR A 284 7.17 3.14 -1.45
N ALA A 285 8.28 2.77 -0.80
CA ALA A 285 9.40 2.17 -1.49
C ALA A 285 9.07 0.77 -2.02
N GLU A 286 8.40 -0.01 -1.23
CA GLU A 286 7.98 -1.36 -1.58
C GLU A 286 6.92 -1.34 -2.69
N ALA A 287 5.86 -0.55 -2.55
CA ALA A 287 4.86 -0.36 -3.60
C ALA A 287 5.46 0.09 -4.94
N VAL A 288 6.62 0.75 -4.96
CA VAL A 288 7.31 1.11 -6.20
C VAL A 288 8.03 -0.08 -6.83
N THR A 289 8.64 -0.94 -6.03
CA THR A 289 9.48 -2.05 -6.50
C THR A 289 8.79 -3.40 -6.52
N ASP A 290 7.69 -3.53 -5.79
CA ASP A 290 6.82 -4.71 -5.77
C ASP A 290 5.33 -4.32 -5.68
N PRO A 291 4.75 -3.74 -6.73
CA PRO A 291 3.36 -3.29 -6.70
C PRO A 291 2.32 -4.40 -6.86
N ASP A 292 2.71 -5.63 -7.16
CA ASP A 292 1.79 -6.69 -7.59
C ASP A 292 1.87 -7.95 -6.71
N ASN A 293 1.52 -7.85 -5.46
CA ASN A 293 1.47 -8.97 -4.50
C ASN A 293 0.30 -9.94 -4.74
N PHE A 294 0.08 -10.45 -5.96
CA PHE A 294 -1.22 -11.03 -6.27
C PHE A 294 -1.40 -12.52 -5.93
N VAL A 295 -0.40 -13.36 -6.04
CA VAL A 295 -0.59 -14.84 -5.93
C VAL A 295 0.44 -15.50 -5.02
N SER A 296 1.54 -14.88 -4.87
CA SER A 296 2.63 -15.31 -4.01
C SER A 296 3.40 -14.05 -3.64
N PHE A 297 4.07 -14.05 -2.52
CA PHE A 297 4.99 -12.99 -2.15
C PHE A 297 6.22 -12.88 -3.09
N GLN A 298 6.12 -13.27 -4.34
CA GLN A 298 7.23 -13.35 -5.29
C GLN A 298 6.86 -12.69 -6.63
N ASP A 299 6.46 -11.44 -6.55
CA ASP A 299 6.30 -10.55 -7.70
C ASP A 299 7.26 -9.37 -7.53
N GLY A 300 7.50 -8.57 -8.55
CA GLY A 300 8.41 -7.43 -8.45
C GLY A 300 9.84 -7.80 -8.02
N TRP A 301 10.37 -7.04 -7.08
CA TRP A 301 11.72 -7.18 -6.55
C TRP A 301 11.71 -7.48 -5.05
N ASN A 302 11.84 -8.75 -4.71
CA ASN A 302 12.01 -9.23 -3.34
C ASN A 302 13.11 -10.30 -3.27
N ASP A 303 13.54 -10.69 -2.09
CA ASP A 303 14.54 -11.75 -1.96
C ASP A 303 13.91 -13.15 -1.94
N ASP A 304 14.73 -14.17 -1.77
CA ASP A 304 14.30 -15.57 -1.72
C ASP A 304 13.51 -15.92 -0.45
N GLN A 305 13.44 -15.01 0.51
CA GLN A 305 12.62 -15.10 1.72
C GLN A 305 11.39 -14.19 1.65
N THR A 306 11.11 -13.61 0.50
CA THR A 306 10.01 -12.67 0.25
C THR A 306 10.16 -11.29 0.91
N SER A 307 11.36 -10.93 1.39
CA SER A 307 11.59 -9.59 1.94
C SER A 307 11.83 -8.58 0.82
N GLU A 308 11.19 -7.45 0.94
CA GLU A 308 11.25 -6.34 -0.01
C GLU A 308 12.36 -5.33 0.34
N ASN A 309 12.46 -4.26 -0.42
CA ASN A 309 13.55 -3.29 -0.25
C ASN A 309 13.46 -2.49 1.06
N GLY A 310 12.29 -2.30 1.63
CA GLY A 310 12.06 -1.70 2.94
C GLY A 310 12.31 -2.70 4.05
N ASP A 311 11.75 -3.91 3.95
CA ASP A 311 11.84 -4.99 4.92
C ASP A 311 13.27 -5.34 5.29
N LYS A 312 14.13 -5.49 4.27
CA LYS A 312 15.55 -5.83 4.47
C LYS A 312 16.28 -4.82 5.35
N CYS A 313 15.77 -3.61 5.46
CA CYS A 313 16.37 -2.54 6.26
C CYS A 313 15.46 -2.07 7.41
N ALA A 314 14.42 -2.85 7.74
CA ALA A 314 13.46 -2.50 8.76
C ALA A 314 14.13 -2.20 10.11
N TRP A 315 13.90 -1.02 10.65
CA TRP A 315 14.44 -0.51 11.92
C TRP A 315 15.97 -0.43 12.03
N ILE A 316 16.71 -0.64 10.92
CA ILE A 316 18.18 -0.60 10.90
C ILE A 316 18.63 0.83 10.59
N ASN A 317 19.43 1.43 11.47
CA ASN A 317 20.08 2.73 11.24
C ASN A 317 19.13 3.84 10.75
N THR A 318 17.94 3.89 11.31
CA THR A 318 16.99 4.98 11.04
C THR A 318 17.64 6.34 11.28
N GLN A 319 17.40 7.30 10.39
CA GLN A 319 18.04 8.61 10.46
C GLN A 319 17.21 9.69 9.78
N ASN A 320 17.59 10.96 10.02
CA ASN A 320 16.99 12.07 9.33
C ASN A 320 17.55 12.25 7.92
N ILE A 321 16.68 12.54 6.96
CA ILE A 321 17.03 13.05 5.63
C ILE A 321 16.45 14.45 5.43
N ALA A 322 17.12 15.28 4.62
CA ALA A 322 16.64 16.63 4.31
C ALA A 322 15.80 16.62 3.04
N LEU A 323 14.52 17.01 3.15
CA LEU A 323 13.59 17.13 2.02
C LEU A 323 12.83 18.45 2.13
N GLY A 324 12.80 19.24 1.05
CA GLY A 324 12.01 20.48 1.00
C GLY A 324 12.33 21.50 2.09
N GLY A 325 13.55 21.50 2.65
CA GLY A 325 13.97 22.38 3.73
C GLY A 325 13.62 21.90 5.15
N HIS A 326 13.07 20.69 5.28
CA HIS A 326 12.76 20.03 6.54
C HIS A 326 13.56 18.74 6.71
N GLN A 327 13.66 18.27 7.95
CA GLN A 327 14.21 16.96 8.27
C GLN A 327 13.07 15.97 8.45
N PHE A 328 13.24 14.74 7.96
CA PHE A 328 12.29 13.64 8.13
C PHE A 328 13.04 12.39 8.56
N ALA A 329 12.53 11.73 9.58
CA ALA A 329 13.02 10.43 9.98
C ALA A 329 12.64 9.38 8.92
N VAL A 330 13.59 8.59 8.47
CA VAL A 330 13.36 7.47 7.55
C VAL A 330 14.20 6.27 7.98
N GLN A 331 13.77 5.09 7.57
CA GLN A 331 14.65 3.95 7.56
C GLN A 331 15.44 3.91 6.25
N PRO A 332 16.62 3.27 6.19
CA PRO A 332 17.27 2.93 4.94
C PRO A 332 16.43 2.01 4.07
N LEU A 333 16.72 1.99 2.78
CA LEU A 333 16.14 1.06 1.82
C LEU A 333 17.24 0.18 1.25
N TRP A 334 16.90 -1.04 0.84
CA TRP A 334 17.85 -1.94 0.23
C TRP A 334 18.22 -1.50 -1.19
N SER A 335 19.50 -1.59 -1.48
CA SER A 335 20.09 -1.33 -2.78
C SER A 335 21.03 -2.49 -3.14
N ASN A 336 20.70 -3.25 -4.18
CA ASN A 336 21.58 -4.29 -4.71
C ASN A 336 22.94 -3.71 -5.14
N GLU A 337 22.92 -2.54 -5.82
CA GLU A 337 24.17 -1.88 -6.23
C GLU A 337 25.08 -1.50 -5.05
N ALA A 338 24.48 -1.03 -3.95
CA ALA A 338 25.27 -0.70 -2.75
C ALA A 338 25.79 -1.96 -2.08
N PHE A 339 24.99 -3.02 -2.02
CA PHE A 339 25.38 -4.31 -1.48
C PHE A 339 26.52 -4.92 -2.29
N ASP A 340 26.43 -4.98 -3.60
CA ASP A 340 27.48 -5.46 -4.51
C ASP A 340 28.80 -4.69 -4.35
N ALA A 341 28.68 -3.37 -4.16
CA ALA A 341 29.86 -2.51 -4.06
C ALA A 341 30.54 -2.54 -2.68
N THR A 342 29.79 -2.73 -1.59
CA THR A 342 30.26 -2.48 -0.22
C THR A 342 30.01 -3.61 0.77
N GLY A 343 29.16 -4.59 0.43
CA GLY A 343 28.62 -5.58 1.35
C GLY A 343 27.54 -5.05 2.29
N ASN A 344 27.07 -3.80 2.10
CA ASN A 344 25.98 -3.19 2.86
C ASN A 344 24.93 -2.61 1.90
N GLY A 345 23.75 -3.23 1.85
CA GLY A 345 22.67 -2.80 0.99
C GLY A 345 21.75 -1.75 1.59
N CYS A 346 21.77 -1.54 2.91
CA CYS A 346 20.87 -0.57 3.57
C CYS A 346 21.43 0.85 3.49
N VAL A 347 20.85 1.68 2.60
CA VAL A 347 21.30 3.06 2.32
C VAL A 347 20.11 4.03 2.35
N VAL A 348 20.40 5.33 2.54
CA VAL A 348 19.36 6.41 2.51
C VAL A 348 19.52 7.34 1.30
N SER A 349 20.44 7.01 0.40
CA SER A 349 20.69 7.82 -0.80
C SER A 349 21.36 7.01 -1.92
N ARG A 350 21.02 7.36 -3.14
CA ARG A 350 21.65 6.96 -4.38
C ARG A 350 21.81 8.17 -5.31
#